data_5a87bd73355302c17c2a35fb8a38b6f6
#
_entry.id   5a87bd73355302c17c2a35fb8a38b6f6
#
_cell.length_a   1.000
_cell.length_b   1.000
_cell.length_c   1.000
_cell.angle_alpha   90.00
_cell.angle_beta   90.00
_cell.angle_gamma   90.00
#
_symmetry.space_group_name_H-M   'P 1'
#
loop_
_entity.id
_entity.type
_entity.pdbx_description
1 polymer ?
#
loop_
_entity_poly.entity_id
_entity_poly.type
_entity_poly.pdbx_seq_one_letter_code
_entity_poly.pdbx_strand_id
1 'polypeptide(L)'
;MKPILYIKGSPIDDVRIHKFISFFRSKCIDVYFWGWNRTAKKEPKCDKVKYLLTGGGFGGKLLLLYYPIWMVVLFCNFMFDFNLKKYTIIAINFECAFPLFLASKIRNIPYIYEVYDEFAISHRFSSWLKKMIVKIDHKIMKKAEFVIHVDNNRIRYNKCKSIVVENSPYDYFEGKVRNYEAVNHSFAIIGNISKTRGIDQIFLFAQKYPNISFLLAGTFYDTIYKKKLLSLPNVIYYDRMPQEELFEKIIDCCGIFSLYDPQLEINRLAASNKVYDAMMLGIPVITNPEVANSAFIKEHEVGVVVDYKFNETWDFLADSKFVEFAKTIGKNGRNLYLKEYRFEKMLENRLLPLINSL
;
A
#
# COMPACT_ATOMS: atom_id res chain seq x y z
N MET A 1 -19.07 -20.79 4.09
CA MET A 1 -18.89 -19.38 3.65
C MET A 1 -19.06 -19.29 2.15
N LYS A 2 -19.68 -18.23 1.62
CA LYS A 2 -19.76 -18.01 0.17
C LYS A 2 -18.36 -17.77 -0.41
N PRO A 3 -18.07 -18.18 -1.65
CA PRO A 3 -16.84 -17.81 -2.33
C PRO A 3 -16.75 -16.29 -2.48
N ILE A 4 -15.52 -15.77 -2.49
CA ILE A 4 -15.23 -14.34 -2.62
C ILE A 4 -15.10 -13.99 -4.11
N LEU A 5 -15.72 -12.91 -4.56
CA LEU A 5 -15.48 -12.32 -5.86
C LEU A 5 -14.79 -10.95 -5.68
N TYR A 6 -13.52 -10.90 -6.00
CA TYR A 6 -12.76 -9.63 -6.07
C TYR A 6 -12.93 -8.97 -7.43
N ILE A 7 -13.19 -7.64 -7.41
CA ILE A 7 -13.34 -6.85 -8.63
C ILE A 7 -12.40 -5.65 -8.55
N LYS A 8 -11.47 -5.57 -9.50
CA LYS A 8 -10.47 -4.49 -9.56
C LYS A 8 -10.21 -4.01 -10.98
N GLY A 9 -10.09 -2.70 -11.16
CA GLY A 9 -9.73 -2.06 -12.42
C GLY A 9 -8.25 -2.20 -12.80
N SER A 10 -7.62 -3.35 -12.51
CA SER A 10 -6.22 -3.67 -12.87
C SER A 10 -6.03 -5.18 -12.98
N PRO A 11 -4.86 -5.67 -13.47
CA PRO A 11 -4.49 -7.08 -13.41
C PRO A 11 -4.43 -7.62 -11.97
N ILE A 12 -4.41 -8.96 -11.85
CA ILE A 12 -4.41 -9.68 -10.57
C ILE A 12 -3.07 -9.61 -9.83
N ASP A 13 -1.98 -9.24 -10.50
CA ASP A 13 -0.60 -9.18 -10.01
C ASP A 13 -0.33 -8.09 -8.95
N ASP A 14 -1.35 -7.72 -8.21
CA ASP A 14 -1.29 -6.81 -7.07
C ASP A 14 -0.94 -7.58 -5.78
N VAL A 15 0.13 -7.14 -5.10
CA VAL A 15 0.63 -7.80 -3.88
C VAL A 15 -0.46 -7.94 -2.80
N ARG A 16 -1.29 -6.91 -2.62
CA ARG A 16 -2.35 -6.95 -1.62
C ARG A 16 -3.43 -7.98 -1.97
N ILE A 17 -3.84 -8.07 -3.24
CA ILE A 17 -4.81 -9.08 -3.70
C ILE A 17 -4.25 -10.48 -3.48
N HIS A 18 -2.97 -10.71 -3.82
CA HIS A 18 -2.35 -12.03 -3.59
C HIS A 18 -2.37 -12.42 -2.11
N LYS A 19 -2.13 -11.48 -1.20
CA LYS A 19 -2.22 -11.72 0.25
C LYS A 19 -3.65 -12.14 0.66
N PHE A 20 -4.66 -11.43 0.20
CA PHE A 20 -6.06 -11.81 0.46
C PHE A 20 -6.42 -13.18 -0.12
N ILE A 21 -6.01 -13.45 -1.36
CA ILE A 21 -6.26 -14.76 -2.02
C ILE A 21 -5.61 -15.88 -1.20
N SER A 22 -4.35 -15.72 -0.79
CA SER A 22 -3.63 -16.70 0.03
C SER A 22 -4.33 -16.94 1.37
N PHE A 23 -4.75 -15.87 2.03
CA PHE A 23 -5.49 -15.96 3.30
C PHE A 23 -6.81 -16.71 3.14
N PHE A 24 -7.66 -16.34 2.18
CA PHE A 24 -8.95 -17.01 2.02
C PHE A 24 -8.79 -18.47 1.59
N ARG A 25 -7.80 -18.77 0.74
CA ARG A 25 -7.47 -20.16 0.37
C ARG A 25 -7.02 -20.99 1.58
N SER A 26 -6.23 -20.43 2.50
CA SER A 26 -5.85 -21.12 3.74
C SER A 26 -7.05 -21.45 4.64
N LYS A 27 -8.17 -20.73 4.47
CA LYS A 27 -9.46 -20.99 5.14
C LYS A 27 -10.43 -21.83 4.30
N CYS A 28 -9.94 -22.47 3.23
CA CYS A 28 -10.76 -23.25 2.29
C CYS A 28 -11.90 -22.45 1.63
N ILE A 29 -11.68 -21.15 1.39
CA ILE A 29 -12.64 -20.26 0.73
C ILE A 29 -12.14 -19.98 -0.68
N ASP A 30 -12.96 -20.29 -1.67
CA ASP A 30 -12.67 -20.01 -3.06
C ASP A 30 -12.68 -18.50 -3.34
N VAL A 31 -11.69 -18.04 -4.12
CA VAL A 31 -11.57 -16.65 -4.54
C VAL A 31 -11.60 -16.58 -6.06
N TYR A 32 -12.54 -15.80 -6.57
CA TYR A 32 -12.69 -15.44 -7.98
C TYR A 32 -12.27 -14.00 -8.19
N PHE A 33 -11.77 -13.69 -9.37
CA PHE A 33 -11.28 -12.35 -9.69
C PHE A 33 -11.86 -11.87 -11.04
N TRP A 34 -12.47 -10.68 -11.02
CA TRP A 34 -12.82 -9.94 -12.23
C TRP A 34 -11.89 -8.72 -12.33
N GLY A 35 -11.16 -8.65 -13.43
CA GLY A 35 -10.12 -7.65 -13.63
C GLY A 35 -10.18 -6.94 -14.97
N TRP A 36 -9.37 -5.90 -15.06
CA TRP A 36 -9.06 -5.18 -16.27
C TRP A 36 -7.58 -5.39 -16.62
N ASN A 37 -7.29 -6.13 -17.72
CA ASN A 37 -5.93 -6.36 -18.20
C ASN A 37 -5.43 -5.12 -18.95
N ARG A 38 -4.85 -4.18 -18.23
CA ARG A 38 -4.38 -2.89 -18.76
C ARG A 38 -3.19 -3.02 -19.72
N THR A 39 -2.36 -4.04 -19.56
CA THR A 39 -1.13 -4.23 -20.36
C THR A 39 -1.33 -5.03 -21.63
N ALA A 40 -2.50 -5.65 -21.80
CA ALA A 40 -2.81 -6.59 -22.88
C ALA A 40 -1.83 -7.79 -22.98
N LYS A 41 -1.04 -8.07 -21.91
CA LYS A 41 -0.19 -9.25 -21.86
C LYS A 41 -1.07 -10.50 -21.80
N LYS A 42 -0.64 -11.55 -22.50
CA LYS A 42 -1.27 -12.87 -22.33
C LYS A 42 -0.96 -13.37 -20.91
N GLU A 43 -1.98 -13.41 -20.09
CA GLU A 43 -1.87 -14.03 -18.78
C GLU A 43 -2.32 -15.51 -18.85
N PRO A 44 -1.78 -16.38 -17.98
CA PRO A 44 -2.21 -17.77 -17.94
C PRO A 44 -3.73 -17.85 -17.72
N LYS A 45 -4.42 -18.67 -18.50
CA LYS A 45 -5.84 -18.95 -18.28
C LYS A 45 -5.99 -19.60 -16.91
N CYS A 46 -6.71 -18.96 -16.02
CA CYS A 46 -7.11 -19.51 -14.73
C CYS A 46 -8.63 -19.42 -14.63
N ASP A 47 -9.29 -20.52 -14.38
CA ASP A 47 -10.75 -20.60 -14.33
C ASP A 47 -11.40 -19.66 -13.31
N LYS A 48 -10.63 -19.24 -12.31
CA LYS A 48 -11.07 -18.30 -11.27
C LYS A 48 -10.75 -16.84 -11.59
N VAL A 49 -10.09 -16.54 -12.72
CA VAL A 49 -9.70 -15.18 -13.16
C VAL A 49 -10.39 -14.86 -14.48
N LYS A 50 -11.15 -13.78 -14.50
CA LYS A 50 -11.84 -13.27 -15.70
C LYS A 50 -11.45 -11.82 -15.95
N TYR A 51 -10.81 -11.54 -17.08
CA TYR A 51 -10.59 -10.19 -17.54
C TYR A 51 -11.73 -9.72 -18.43
N LEU A 52 -12.45 -8.70 -17.98
CA LEU A 52 -13.63 -8.16 -18.67
C LEU A 52 -13.26 -7.06 -19.69
N LEU A 53 -12.09 -6.47 -19.55
CA LEU A 53 -11.57 -5.43 -20.45
C LEU A 53 -10.06 -5.62 -20.64
N THR A 54 -9.56 -5.28 -21.84
CA THR A 54 -8.13 -5.35 -22.17
C THR A 54 -7.66 -4.05 -22.81
N GLY A 55 -6.44 -3.60 -22.47
CA GLY A 55 -5.83 -2.38 -23.02
C GLY A 55 -5.97 -1.15 -22.13
N GLY A 56 -5.61 0.04 -22.62
CA GLY A 56 -5.70 1.32 -21.92
C GLY A 56 -4.45 1.74 -21.13
N GLY A 57 -3.55 0.81 -20.80
CA GLY A 57 -2.30 1.10 -20.06
C GLY A 57 -2.48 1.60 -18.64
N PHE A 58 -1.40 2.09 -18.01
CA PHE A 58 -1.39 2.61 -16.64
C PHE A 58 -1.30 4.14 -16.55
N GLY A 59 -1.33 4.85 -17.67
CA GLY A 59 -1.23 6.31 -17.68
C GLY A 59 -1.64 6.93 -19.00
N GLY A 60 -1.67 8.28 -19.01
CA GLY A 60 -1.96 9.05 -20.21
C GLY A 60 -3.46 9.29 -20.45
N LYS A 61 -3.75 10.03 -21.55
CA LYS A 61 -5.12 10.42 -21.92
C LYS A 61 -6.01 9.23 -22.29
N LEU A 62 -5.42 8.17 -22.84
CA LEU A 62 -6.14 6.97 -23.24
C LEU A 62 -6.78 6.27 -22.03
N LEU A 63 -6.09 6.21 -20.91
CA LEU A 63 -6.62 5.62 -19.67
C LEU A 63 -7.93 6.31 -19.23
N LEU A 64 -8.03 7.65 -19.40
CA LEU A 64 -9.25 8.40 -19.03
C LEU A 64 -10.47 7.98 -19.85
N LEU A 65 -10.28 7.58 -21.11
CA LEU A 65 -11.35 7.04 -21.95
C LEU A 65 -11.76 5.61 -21.55
N TYR A 66 -10.81 4.83 -21.07
CA TYR A 66 -11.07 3.43 -20.68
C TYR A 66 -11.82 3.31 -19.35
N TYR A 67 -11.74 4.28 -18.42
CA TYR A 67 -12.49 4.23 -17.16
C TYR A 67 -14.02 4.18 -17.37
N PRO A 68 -14.65 5.05 -18.17
CA PRO A 68 -16.07 4.93 -18.47
C PRO A 68 -16.44 3.60 -19.12
N ILE A 69 -15.63 3.11 -20.08
CA ILE A 69 -15.84 1.82 -20.74
C ILE A 69 -15.82 0.68 -19.69
N TRP A 70 -14.82 0.69 -18.79
CA TRP A 70 -14.73 -0.27 -17.70
C TRP A 70 -15.97 -0.26 -16.82
N MET A 71 -16.46 0.92 -16.42
CA MET A 71 -17.66 1.06 -15.60
C MET A 71 -18.91 0.54 -16.31
N VAL A 72 -19.06 0.80 -17.60
CA VAL A 72 -20.19 0.29 -18.41
C VAL A 72 -20.11 -1.23 -18.54
N VAL A 73 -18.93 -1.78 -18.85
CA VAL A 73 -18.73 -3.24 -18.95
C VAL A 73 -19.06 -3.92 -17.64
N LEU A 74 -18.60 -3.39 -16.51
CA LEU A 74 -18.95 -3.91 -15.18
C LEU A 74 -20.46 -3.83 -14.91
N PHE A 75 -21.07 -2.67 -15.19
CA PHE A 75 -22.51 -2.49 -14.98
C PHE A 75 -23.32 -3.54 -15.76
N CYS A 76 -23.01 -3.76 -17.05
CA CYS A 76 -23.64 -4.78 -17.86
C CYS A 76 -23.45 -6.18 -17.28
N ASN A 77 -22.23 -6.55 -16.87
CA ASN A 77 -22.01 -7.84 -16.22
C ASN A 77 -22.82 -7.98 -14.93
N PHE A 78 -22.91 -6.93 -14.10
CA PHE A 78 -23.75 -6.97 -12.89
C PHE A 78 -25.24 -7.06 -13.18
N MET A 79 -25.70 -6.53 -14.30
CA MET A 79 -27.12 -6.61 -14.68
C MET A 79 -27.51 -7.98 -15.25
N PHE A 80 -26.62 -8.65 -15.96
CA PHE A 80 -26.95 -9.87 -16.71
C PHE A 80 -26.41 -11.16 -16.08
N ASP A 81 -25.44 -11.11 -15.15
CA ASP A 81 -24.98 -12.30 -14.44
C ASP A 81 -25.92 -12.61 -13.25
N PHE A 82 -26.67 -13.69 -13.37
CA PHE A 82 -27.62 -14.15 -12.34
C PHE A 82 -26.95 -14.90 -11.18
N ASN A 83 -25.68 -15.26 -11.31
CA ASN A 83 -24.95 -16.02 -10.29
C ASN A 83 -24.29 -15.15 -9.20
N LEU A 84 -24.35 -13.83 -9.30
CA LEU A 84 -23.66 -12.90 -8.38
C LEU A 84 -24.04 -13.10 -6.91
N LYS A 85 -25.29 -13.47 -6.61
CA LYS A 85 -25.74 -13.72 -5.23
C LYS A 85 -25.06 -14.91 -4.54
N LYS A 86 -24.36 -15.76 -5.31
CA LYS A 86 -23.57 -16.88 -4.78
C LYS A 86 -22.26 -16.41 -4.15
N TYR A 87 -21.79 -15.18 -4.46
CA TYR A 87 -20.53 -14.63 -4.02
C TYR A 87 -20.70 -13.59 -2.91
N THR A 88 -19.69 -13.48 -2.05
CA THR A 88 -19.41 -12.27 -1.31
C THR A 88 -18.56 -11.36 -2.19
N ILE A 89 -19.12 -10.24 -2.63
CA ILE A 89 -18.49 -9.36 -3.63
C ILE A 89 -17.69 -8.28 -2.93
N ILE A 90 -16.41 -8.14 -3.28
CA ILE A 90 -15.52 -7.07 -2.83
C ILE A 90 -15.13 -6.22 -4.04
N ALA A 91 -15.64 -5.00 -4.11
CA ALA A 91 -15.32 -4.04 -5.17
C ALA A 91 -14.23 -3.08 -4.69
N ILE A 92 -13.13 -3.02 -5.43
CA ILE A 92 -11.97 -2.21 -5.09
C ILE A 92 -12.03 -0.89 -5.84
N ASN A 93 -11.90 0.21 -5.12
CA ASN A 93 -11.93 1.60 -5.57
C ASN A 93 -13.25 1.99 -6.25
N PHE A 94 -13.39 3.30 -6.46
CA PHE A 94 -14.60 3.92 -6.99
C PHE A 94 -15.03 3.36 -8.36
N GLU A 95 -14.08 3.14 -9.26
CA GLU A 95 -14.33 2.65 -10.63
C GLU A 95 -14.93 1.24 -10.71
N CYS A 96 -14.84 0.47 -9.62
CA CYS A 96 -15.48 -0.84 -9.51
C CYS A 96 -16.77 -0.77 -8.68
N ALA A 97 -16.74 0.02 -7.60
CA ALA A 97 -17.86 0.12 -6.68
C ALA A 97 -19.03 0.95 -7.24
N PHE A 98 -18.78 1.97 -8.07
CA PHE A 98 -19.84 2.80 -8.63
C PHE A 98 -20.81 2.02 -9.55
N PRO A 99 -20.38 1.26 -10.57
CA PRO A 99 -21.28 0.45 -11.37
C PRO A 99 -22.01 -0.62 -10.55
N LEU A 100 -21.34 -1.20 -9.54
CA LEU A 100 -21.96 -2.17 -8.63
C LEU A 100 -23.05 -1.51 -7.76
N PHE A 101 -22.80 -0.30 -7.24
CA PHE A 101 -23.79 0.51 -6.52
C PHE A 101 -25.04 0.79 -7.37
N LEU A 102 -24.86 1.14 -8.66
CA LEU A 102 -26.00 1.35 -9.55
C LEU A 102 -26.81 0.06 -9.77
N ALA A 103 -26.12 -1.04 -10.06
CA ALA A 103 -26.74 -2.36 -10.22
C ALA A 103 -27.42 -2.83 -8.92
N SER A 104 -26.83 -2.56 -7.77
CA SER A 104 -27.38 -2.95 -6.46
C SER A 104 -28.72 -2.28 -6.13
N LYS A 105 -29.00 -1.10 -6.69
CA LYS A 105 -30.30 -0.43 -6.54
C LYS A 105 -31.41 -1.13 -7.31
N ILE A 106 -31.07 -1.84 -8.39
CA ILE A 106 -32.02 -2.52 -9.28
C ILE A 106 -32.17 -3.99 -8.85
N ARG A 107 -31.06 -4.65 -8.58
CA ARG A 107 -31.01 -6.10 -8.35
C ARG A 107 -30.83 -6.52 -6.89
N ASN A 108 -30.69 -5.56 -5.99
CA ASN A 108 -30.41 -5.78 -4.57
C ASN A 108 -29.21 -6.73 -4.33
N ILE A 109 -28.04 -6.37 -4.93
CA ILE A 109 -26.80 -7.12 -4.80
C ILE A 109 -26.04 -6.56 -3.60
N PRO A 110 -25.79 -7.33 -2.52
CA PRO A 110 -24.95 -6.92 -1.41
C PRO A 110 -23.48 -6.87 -1.85
N TYR A 111 -22.71 -5.93 -1.31
CA TYR A 111 -21.28 -5.79 -1.62
C TYR A 111 -20.51 -5.15 -0.49
N ILE A 112 -19.22 -5.47 -0.44
CA ILE A 112 -18.20 -4.83 0.38
C ILE A 112 -17.43 -3.86 -0.52
N TYR A 113 -17.12 -2.67 0.00
CA TYR A 113 -16.34 -1.67 -0.73
C TYR A 113 -14.95 -1.53 -0.11
N GLU A 114 -13.89 -1.80 -0.86
CA GLU A 114 -12.51 -1.63 -0.42
C GLU A 114 -11.89 -0.41 -1.09
N VAL A 115 -11.40 0.55 -0.27
CA VAL A 115 -10.81 1.81 -0.73
C VAL A 115 -9.31 1.76 -0.56
N TYR A 116 -8.57 1.64 -1.68
CA TYR A 116 -7.11 1.76 -1.68
C TYR A 116 -6.70 3.23 -1.74
N ASP A 117 -7.26 3.96 -2.69
CA ASP A 117 -7.00 5.38 -2.92
C ASP A 117 -8.31 6.11 -3.23
N GLU A 118 -8.43 7.33 -2.72
CA GLU A 118 -9.56 8.19 -3.04
C GLU A 118 -9.51 8.61 -4.51
N PHE A 119 -10.43 8.14 -5.31
CA PHE A 119 -10.51 8.40 -6.75
C PHE A 119 -10.52 9.89 -7.07
N ALA A 120 -11.23 10.70 -6.28
CA ALA A 120 -11.33 12.15 -6.47
C ALA A 120 -9.99 12.88 -6.24
N ILE A 121 -9.06 12.33 -5.44
CA ILE A 121 -7.75 12.94 -5.15
C ILE A 121 -6.68 12.39 -6.08
N SER A 122 -6.77 11.11 -6.42
CA SER A 122 -5.79 10.44 -7.27
C SER A 122 -5.80 10.93 -8.72
N HIS A 123 -6.85 11.66 -9.13
CA HIS A 123 -7.01 12.18 -10.49
C HIS A 123 -7.14 13.70 -10.49
N ARG A 124 -6.65 14.33 -11.57
CA ARG A 124 -6.74 15.79 -11.78
C ARG A 124 -8.12 16.17 -12.31
N PHE A 125 -9.10 16.26 -11.44
CA PHE A 125 -10.44 16.73 -11.76
C PHE A 125 -10.61 18.21 -11.41
N SER A 126 -11.58 18.89 -12.05
CA SER A 126 -12.06 20.21 -11.63
C SER A 126 -12.69 20.13 -10.23
N SER A 127 -12.68 21.24 -9.48
CA SER A 127 -13.22 21.28 -8.11
C SER A 127 -14.68 20.84 -8.01
N TRP A 128 -15.51 21.19 -9.01
CA TRP A 128 -16.91 20.77 -9.07
C TRP A 128 -17.03 19.25 -9.23
N LEU A 129 -16.27 18.67 -10.18
CA LEU A 129 -16.30 17.23 -10.43
C LEU A 129 -15.77 16.43 -9.24
N LYS A 130 -14.72 16.90 -8.56
CA LYS A 130 -14.25 16.31 -7.29
C LYS A 130 -15.36 16.25 -6.25
N LYS A 131 -16.06 17.37 -6.02
CA LYS A 131 -17.17 17.43 -5.05
C LYS A 131 -18.30 16.47 -5.43
N MET A 132 -18.61 16.34 -6.72
CA MET A 132 -19.64 15.40 -7.19
C MET A 132 -19.21 13.95 -6.94
N ILE A 133 -17.98 13.58 -7.32
CA ILE A 133 -17.43 12.22 -7.12
C ILE A 133 -17.46 11.87 -5.63
N VAL A 134 -16.99 12.76 -4.75
CA VAL A 134 -17.01 12.54 -3.29
C VAL A 134 -18.43 12.31 -2.77
N LYS A 135 -19.41 13.09 -3.23
CA LYS A 135 -20.82 12.88 -2.83
C LYS A 135 -21.36 11.52 -3.27
N ILE A 136 -20.98 11.06 -4.47
CA ILE A 136 -21.38 9.74 -4.97
C ILE A 136 -20.67 8.65 -4.16
N ASP A 137 -19.38 8.81 -3.90
CA ASP A 137 -18.58 7.86 -3.14
C ASP A 137 -19.12 7.64 -1.72
N HIS A 138 -19.54 8.72 -1.03
CA HIS A 138 -20.23 8.61 0.25
C HIS A 138 -21.56 7.82 0.16
N LYS A 139 -22.30 7.91 -0.96
CA LYS A 139 -23.52 7.10 -1.17
C LYS A 139 -23.18 5.63 -1.40
N ILE A 140 -22.09 5.35 -2.10
CA ILE A 140 -21.56 3.99 -2.31
C ILE A 140 -21.18 3.37 -0.98
N MET A 141 -20.38 4.09 -0.16
CA MET A 141 -19.97 3.66 1.17
C MET A 141 -21.17 3.38 2.11
N LYS A 142 -22.17 4.27 2.09
CA LYS A 142 -23.41 4.11 2.90
C LYS A 142 -24.24 2.89 2.50
N LYS A 143 -24.21 2.49 1.21
CA LYS A 143 -24.99 1.35 0.69
C LYS A 143 -24.26 0.02 0.84
N ALA A 144 -22.92 0.04 0.93
CA ALA A 144 -22.09 -1.15 1.14
C ALA A 144 -22.44 -1.80 2.49
N GLU A 145 -22.32 -3.12 2.59
CA GLU A 145 -22.46 -3.87 3.85
C GLU A 145 -21.46 -3.36 4.90
N PHE A 146 -20.22 -3.13 4.45
CA PHE A 146 -19.20 -2.36 5.16
C PHE A 146 -18.11 -1.90 4.18
N VAL A 147 -17.26 -0.99 4.68
CA VAL A 147 -16.12 -0.43 3.91
C VAL A 147 -14.81 -0.90 4.53
N ILE A 148 -13.86 -1.30 3.69
CA ILE A 148 -12.49 -1.60 4.10
C ILE A 148 -11.60 -0.43 3.70
N HIS A 149 -10.92 0.19 4.66
CA HIS A 149 -9.90 1.20 4.43
C HIS A 149 -8.51 0.63 4.65
N VAL A 150 -7.51 1.18 3.98
CA VAL A 150 -6.11 0.76 4.11
C VAL A 150 -5.35 1.51 5.21
N ASP A 151 -5.94 2.57 5.77
CA ASP A 151 -5.34 3.38 6.81
C ASP A 151 -6.39 4.25 7.50
N ASN A 152 -6.27 4.45 8.82
CA ASN A 152 -7.19 5.31 9.61
C ASN A 152 -7.18 6.77 9.12
N ASN A 153 -6.02 7.29 8.71
CA ASN A 153 -5.88 8.67 8.23
C ASN A 153 -6.59 8.93 6.89
N ARG A 154 -7.05 7.88 6.21
CA ARG A 154 -7.82 7.95 4.96
C ARG A 154 -9.32 7.86 5.16
N ILE A 155 -9.81 7.70 6.39
CA ILE A 155 -11.25 7.66 6.67
C ILE A 155 -11.80 9.09 6.70
N ARG A 156 -12.40 9.52 5.60
CA ARG A 156 -13.04 10.84 5.49
C ARG A 156 -14.56 10.82 5.67
N TYR A 157 -15.15 9.63 5.69
CA TYR A 157 -16.57 9.43 5.86
C TYR A 157 -16.83 8.37 6.93
N ASN A 158 -17.42 8.79 8.05
CA ASN A 158 -17.63 7.97 9.24
C ASN A 158 -19.09 7.54 9.46
N LYS A 159 -20.00 7.81 8.49
CA LYS A 159 -21.42 7.47 8.58
C LYS A 159 -21.75 6.12 7.92
N CYS A 160 -20.80 5.20 7.88
CA CYS A 160 -20.95 3.83 7.40
C CYS A 160 -20.18 2.87 8.32
N LYS A 161 -20.57 1.60 8.32
CA LYS A 161 -19.79 0.56 8.97
C LYS A 161 -18.46 0.41 8.23
N SER A 162 -17.35 0.54 8.91
CA SER A 162 -16.02 0.43 8.28
C SER A 162 -15.03 -0.26 9.18
N ILE A 163 -14.03 -0.86 8.55
CA ILE A 163 -12.84 -1.43 9.21
C ILE A 163 -11.59 -0.93 8.51
N VAL A 164 -10.48 -1.00 9.22
CA VAL A 164 -9.16 -0.77 8.64
C VAL A 164 -8.41 -2.09 8.57
N VAL A 165 -7.90 -2.39 7.38
CA VAL A 165 -6.96 -3.48 7.12
C VAL A 165 -5.76 -2.86 6.45
N GLU A 166 -4.74 -2.59 7.23
CA GLU A 166 -3.52 -1.93 6.79
C GLU A 166 -2.79 -2.79 5.74
N ASN A 167 -1.99 -2.15 4.90
CA ASN A 167 -1.22 -2.87 3.89
C ASN A 167 0.09 -3.45 4.47
N SER A 168 -0.06 -4.20 5.54
CA SER A 168 1.02 -4.87 6.25
C SER A 168 1.47 -6.14 5.50
N PRO A 169 2.74 -6.56 5.61
CA PRO A 169 3.21 -7.83 5.03
C PRO A 169 2.76 -9.04 5.86
N TYR A 170 2.91 -10.24 5.26
CA TYR A 170 3.05 -11.47 6.03
C TYR A 170 4.37 -11.47 6.79
N ASP A 171 4.48 -12.27 7.84
CA ASP A 171 5.74 -12.43 8.54
C ASP A 171 6.67 -13.38 7.77
N TYR A 172 7.52 -12.82 6.93
CA TYR A 172 8.51 -13.59 6.16
C TYR A 172 9.60 -14.22 7.04
N PHE A 173 9.71 -13.79 8.29
CA PHE A 173 10.69 -14.30 9.24
C PHE A 173 10.05 -15.12 10.36
N GLU A 174 8.85 -15.68 10.12
CA GLU A 174 8.17 -16.53 11.10
C GLU A 174 9.08 -17.67 11.57
N GLY A 175 9.21 -17.81 12.89
CA GLY A 175 10.10 -18.80 13.50
C GLY A 175 11.60 -18.44 13.50
N LYS A 176 12.02 -17.35 12.85
CA LYS A 176 13.40 -16.82 12.91
C LYS A 176 13.46 -15.63 13.86
N VAL A 177 14.43 -15.64 14.75
CA VAL A 177 14.72 -14.50 15.62
C VAL A 177 15.65 -13.55 14.86
N ARG A 178 15.28 -12.26 14.76
CA ARG A 178 16.17 -11.26 14.19
C ARG A 178 17.43 -11.14 15.04
N ASN A 179 18.60 -11.20 14.41
CA ASN A 179 19.87 -10.90 15.07
C ASN A 179 20.10 -9.40 15.16
N TYR A 180 19.78 -8.78 16.28
CA TYR A 180 19.99 -7.34 16.47
C TYR A 180 21.46 -6.95 16.64
N GLU A 181 22.36 -7.91 16.94
CA GLU A 181 23.81 -7.63 17.02
C GLU A 181 24.44 -7.42 15.64
N ALA A 182 23.81 -7.94 14.57
CA ALA A 182 24.25 -7.70 13.21
C ALA A 182 23.89 -6.30 12.67
N VAL A 183 23.06 -5.52 13.40
CA VAL A 183 22.65 -4.19 12.94
C VAL A 183 23.87 -3.28 12.85
N ASN A 184 24.06 -2.73 11.66
CA ASN A 184 25.17 -1.86 11.32
C ASN A 184 24.66 -0.43 10.98
N HIS A 185 25.59 0.53 10.85
CA HIS A 185 25.25 1.91 10.54
C HIS A 185 24.99 2.07 9.04
N SER A 186 23.88 1.51 8.60
CA SER A 186 23.40 1.62 7.22
C SER A 186 21.91 1.91 7.16
N PHE A 187 21.49 2.57 6.08
CA PHE A 187 20.09 2.93 5.84
C PHE A 187 19.59 2.35 4.53
N ALA A 188 18.33 1.91 4.54
CA ALA A 188 17.67 1.39 3.34
C ALA A 188 16.72 2.42 2.73
N ILE A 189 16.71 2.51 1.39
CA ILE A 189 15.79 3.27 0.57
C ILE A 189 15.16 2.30 -0.43
N ILE A 190 13.88 1.97 -0.24
CA ILE A 190 13.22 0.89 -0.98
C ILE A 190 12.01 1.35 -1.79
N GLY A 191 11.75 0.66 -2.90
CA GLY A 191 10.59 0.87 -3.77
C GLY A 191 10.76 1.98 -4.80
N ASN A 192 9.85 2.97 -4.83
CA ASN A 192 9.92 4.07 -5.79
C ASN A 192 10.91 5.14 -5.30
N ILE A 193 12.01 5.29 -6.03
CA ILE A 193 13.09 6.22 -5.70
C ILE A 193 12.95 7.45 -6.61
N SER A 194 12.55 8.57 -6.02
CA SER A 194 12.27 9.82 -6.73
C SER A 194 12.44 11.06 -5.86
N LYS A 195 12.50 12.23 -6.46
CA LYS A 195 12.57 13.51 -5.75
C LYS A 195 11.38 13.69 -4.79
N THR A 196 10.17 13.29 -5.21
CA THR A 196 8.99 13.36 -4.33
C THR A 196 9.01 12.38 -3.16
N ARG A 197 10.04 11.54 -3.07
CA ARG A 197 10.34 10.62 -1.99
C ARG A 197 11.63 10.98 -1.25
N GLY A 198 12.06 12.26 -1.33
CA GLY A 198 13.19 12.80 -0.58
C GLY A 198 14.56 12.33 -1.05
N ILE A 199 14.70 11.81 -2.27
CA ILE A 199 15.99 11.28 -2.74
C ILE A 199 17.08 12.36 -2.85
N ASP A 200 16.69 13.60 -3.11
CA ASP A 200 17.58 14.76 -3.11
C ASP A 200 18.10 15.08 -1.69
N GLN A 201 17.28 14.91 -0.66
CA GLN A 201 17.64 15.10 0.73
C GLN A 201 18.55 13.97 1.23
N ILE A 202 18.23 12.74 0.86
CA ILE A 202 19.06 11.56 1.16
C ILE A 202 20.42 11.66 0.48
N PHE A 203 20.50 12.22 -0.75
CA PHE A 203 21.78 12.48 -1.41
C PHE A 203 22.67 13.42 -0.58
N LEU A 204 22.12 14.53 -0.08
CA LEU A 204 22.85 15.47 0.75
C LEU A 204 23.36 14.81 2.06
N PHE A 205 22.52 13.98 2.67
CA PHE A 205 22.88 13.23 3.87
C PHE A 205 24.00 12.23 3.58
N ALA A 206 23.89 11.43 2.52
CA ALA A 206 24.90 10.44 2.12
C ALA A 206 26.26 11.10 1.76
N GLN A 207 26.21 12.29 1.15
CA GLN A 207 27.41 13.07 0.80
C GLN A 207 28.11 13.64 2.04
N LYS A 208 27.32 14.12 3.03
CA LYS A 208 27.86 14.68 4.28
C LYS A 208 28.51 13.61 5.16
N TYR A 209 27.99 12.37 5.13
CA TYR A 209 28.41 11.28 6.02
C TYR A 209 28.90 10.04 5.22
N PRO A 210 30.12 10.09 4.66
CA PRO A 210 30.64 9.01 3.78
C PRO A 210 30.93 7.69 4.52
N ASN A 211 30.98 7.69 5.85
CA ASN A 211 31.18 6.49 6.68
C ASN A 211 29.88 5.71 6.93
N ILE A 212 28.73 6.26 6.52
CA ILE A 212 27.43 5.60 6.65
C ILE A 212 27.07 4.96 5.30
N SER A 213 26.63 3.72 5.31
CA SER A 213 26.23 3.01 4.09
C SER A 213 24.77 3.22 3.75
N PHE A 214 24.44 3.29 2.43
CA PHE A 214 23.07 3.44 1.92
C PHE A 214 22.77 2.34 0.93
N LEU A 215 21.76 1.53 1.24
CA LEU A 215 21.25 0.47 0.35
C LEU A 215 20.00 0.97 -0.36
N LEU A 216 20.10 1.14 -1.66
CA LEU A 216 18.99 1.56 -2.52
C LEU A 216 18.47 0.35 -3.28
N ALA A 217 17.16 0.07 -3.18
CA ALA A 217 16.57 -1.05 -3.93
C ALA A 217 15.20 -0.67 -4.48
N GLY A 218 15.06 -0.75 -5.82
CA GLY A 218 13.81 -0.43 -6.48
C GLY A 218 13.95 0.34 -7.78
N THR A 219 12.90 1.07 -8.17
CA THR A 219 12.86 1.77 -9.46
C THR A 219 13.21 3.24 -9.28
N PHE A 220 14.26 3.70 -9.95
CA PHE A 220 14.58 5.13 -10.06
C PHE A 220 13.70 5.80 -11.12
N TYR A 221 13.04 6.89 -10.72
CA TYR A 221 12.30 7.78 -11.63
C TYR A 221 13.06 9.07 -11.96
N ASP A 222 14.20 9.32 -11.28
CA ASP A 222 15.05 10.49 -11.48
C ASP A 222 16.45 10.06 -11.89
N THR A 223 16.78 10.25 -13.18
CA THR A 223 18.07 9.83 -13.75
C THR A 223 19.23 10.69 -13.24
N ILE A 224 18.99 11.95 -12.89
CA ILE A 224 20.02 12.87 -12.37
C ILE A 224 20.47 12.41 -11.00
N TYR A 225 19.51 12.18 -10.08
CA TYR A 225 19.84 11.71 -8.73
C TYR A 225 20.36 10.26 -8.72
N LYS A 226 19.91 9.43 -9.67
CA LYS A 226 20.51 8.10 -9.86
C LYS A 226 22.02 8.21 -10.09
N LYS A 227 22.46 9.03 -11.07
CA LYS A 227 23.87 9.24 -11.36
C LYS A 227 24.65 9.80 -10.18
N LYS A 228 24.09 10.83 -9.49
CA LYS A 228 24.72 11.45 -8.32
C LYS A 228 24.92 10.47 -7.17
N LEU A 229 23.89 9.71 -6.80
CA LEU A 229 23.98 8.73 -5.72
C LEU A 229 24.94 7.60 -6.03
N LEU A 230 24.91 7.06 -7.25
CA LEU A 230 25.80 5.96 -7.64
C LEU A 230 27.27 6.40 -7.80
N SER A 231 27.56 7.70 -7.79
CA SER A 231 28.95 8.20 -7.73
C SER A 231 29.51 8.27 -6.30
N LEU A 232 28.68 8.10 -5.27
CA LEU A 232 29.13 8.08 -3.88
C LEU A 232 29.62 6.67 -3.49
N PRO A 233 30.80 6.55 -2.84
CA PRO A 233 31.39 5.27 -2.49
C PRO A 233 30.62 4.46 -1.44
N ASN A 234 29.76 5.14 -0.68
CA ASN A 234 28.96 4.57 0.40
C ASN A 234 27.53 4.21 -0.02
N VAL A 235 27.25 4.19 -1.34
CA VAL A 235 25.92 3.85 -1.89
C VAL A 235 25.98 2.54 -2.67
N ILE A 236 25.13 1.60 -2.30
CA ILE A 236 24.93 0.32 -3.00
C ILE A 236 23.53 0.33 -3.61
N TYR A 237 23.42 -0.02 -4.89
CA TYR A 237 22.14 -0.06 -5.58
C TYR A 237 21.81 -1.45 -6.10
N TYR A 238 20.58 -1.85 -5.85
CA TYR A 238 19.95 -3.03 -6.40
C TYR A 238 18.74 -2.62 -7.25
N ASP A 239 18.59 -3.23 -8.41
CA ASP A 239 17.36 -3.11 -9.20
C ASP A 239 16.16 -3.73 -8.44
N ARG A 240 14.97 -3.60 -9.03
CA ARG A 240 13.76 -4.22 -8.47
C ARG A 240 13.94 -5.74 -8.36
N MET A 241 13.71 -6.25 -7.17
CA MET A 241 13.83 -7.66 -6.83
C MET A 241 12.58 -8.15 -6.07
N PRO A 242 12.40 -9.49 -5.91
CA PRO A 242 11.38 -10.05 -5.03
C PRO A 242 11.49 -9.51 -3.61
N GLN A 243 10.34 -9.38 -2.92
CA GLN A 243 10.29 -8.74 -1.61
C GLN A 243 11.08 -9.51 -0.55
N GLU A 244 11.09 -10.84 -0.61
CA GLU A 244 11.86 -11.68 0.32
C GLU A 244 13.36 -11.43 0.19
N GLU A 245 13.88 -11.44 -1.04
CA GLU A 245 15.28 -11.14 -1.33
C GLU A 245 15.66 -9.72 -0.88
N LEU A 246 14.77 -8.74 -1.11
CA LEU A 246 14.97 -7.38 -0.63
C LEU A 246 15.11 -7.34 0.89
N PHE A 247 14.24 -8.03 1.60
CA PHE A 247 14.26 -8.03 3.08
C PHE A 247 15.55 -8.64 3.63
N GLU A 248 16.06 -9.71 3.02
CA GLU A 248 17.37 -10.28 3.39
C GLU A 248 18.53 -9.29 3.21
N LYS A 249 18.48 -8.45 2.17
CA LYS A 249 19.52 -7.43 1.92
C LYS A 249 19.52 -6.30 2.94
N ILE A 250 18.36 -5.92 3.45
CA ILE A 250 18.21 -4.74 4.32
C ILE A 250 18.03 -5.07 5.80
N ILE A 251 17.98 -6.36 6.16
CA ILE A 251 17.66 -6.78 7.55
C ILE A 251 18.62 -6.19 8.58
N ASP A 252 19.88 -5.96 8.23
CA ASP A 252 20.91 -5.43 9.12
C ASP A 252 21.01 -3.90 9.12
N CYS A 253 20.16 -3.20 8.35
CA CYS A 253 20.10 -1.73 8.38
C CYS A 253 19.56 -1.22 9.71
N CYS A 254 20.06 -0.04 10.14
CA CYS A 254 19.54 0.68 11.31
C CYS A 254 18.34 1.57 11.02
N GLY A 255 17.93 1.74 9.76
CA GLY A 255 16.74 2.53 9.42
C GLY A 255 16.27 2.37 7.97
N ILE A 256 14.96 2.55 7.75
CA ILE A 256 14.35 2.58 6.41
C ILE A 256 13.75 3.96 6.17
N PHE A 257 14.19 4.65 5.13
CA PHE A 257 13.63 5.94 4.74
C PHE A 257 12.25 5.82 4.10
N SER A 258 11.31 6.60 4.62
CA SER A 258 9.93 6.73 4.12
C SER A 258 9.53 8.20 4.06
N LEU A 259 10.30 9.00 3.32
CA LEU A 259 10.08 10.43 3.16
C LEU A 259 9.08 10.72 2.04
N TYR A 260 8.32 11.81 2.23
CA TYR A 260 7.30 12.25 1.29
C TYR A 260 7.30 13.77 1.18
N ASP A 261 7.46 14.30 -0.03
CA ASP A 261 7.42 15.74 -0.31
C ASP A 261 6.07 16.33 0.17
N PRO A 262 6.09 17.21 1.19
CA PRO A 262 4.87 17.75 1.77
C PRO A 262 4.14 18.77 0.87
N GLN A 263 4.75 19.21 -0.22
CA GLN A 263 4.09 20.10 -1.20
C GLN A 263 2.96 19.37 -1.95
N LEU A 264 3.02 18.03 -2.00
CA LEU A 264 1.99 17.22 -2.64
C LEU A 264 0.95 16.75 -1.61
N GLU A 265 -0.31 17.16 -1.78
CA GLU A 265 -1.42 16.78 -0.88
C GLU A 265 -1.51 15.25 -0.70
N ILE A 266 -1.38 14.48 -1.78
CA ILE A 266 -1.43 13.02 -1.73
C ILE A 266 -0.30 12.41 -0.89
N ASN A 267 0.85 13.07 -0.82
CA ASN A 267 1.98 12.63 -0.01
C ASN A 267 1.73 12.82 1.49
N ARG A 268 1.08 13.92 1.88
CA ARG A 268 0.70 14.15 3.27
C ARG A 268 -0.25 13.08 3.82
N LEU A 269 -1.07 12.49 2.95
CA LEU A 269 -2.01 11.42 3.27
C LEU A 269 -1.46 10.02 2.95
N ALA A 270 -0.16 9.89 2.71
CA ALA A 270 0.42 8.63 2.33
C ALA A 270 0.30 7.58 3.44
N ALA A 271 -0.37 6.47 3.13
CA ALA A 271 -0.34 5.24 3.91
C ALA A 271 0.84 4.39 3.42
N SER A 272 2.01 4.60 4.01
CA SER A 272 3.23 3.95 3.55
C SER A 272 3.31 2.50 4.01
N ASN A 273 3.37 1.56 3.06
CA ASN A 273 3.64 0.15 3.35
C ASN A 273 4.97 -0.04 4.10
N LYS A 274 5.95 0.85 3.84
CA LYS A 274 7.28 0.79 4.46
C LYS A 274 7.25 0.85 5.99
N VAL A 275 6.22 1.47 6.58
CA VAL A 275 6.04 1.47 8.05
C VAL A 275 5.84 0.06 8.56
N TYR A 276 4.95 -0.69 7.93
CA TYR A 276 4.64 -2.06 8.33
C TYR A 276 5.73 -3.05 7.92
N ASP A 277 6.38 -2.82 6.77
CA ASP A 277 7.56 -3.59 6.36
C ASP A 277 8.71 -3.40 7.38
N ALA A 278 8.96 -2.16 7.79
CA ALA A 278 9.97 -1.81 8.79
C ALA A 278 9.66 -2.45 10.15
N MET A 279 8.42 -2.34 10.61
CA MET A 279 7.97 -2.99 11.87
C MET A 279 8.13 -4.51 11.79
N MET A 280 7.75 -5.15 10.68
CA MET A 280 7.91 -6.58 10.47
C MET A 280 9.37 -6.99 10.54
N LEU A 281 10.25 -6.21 9.91
CA LEU A 281 11.70 -6.44 9.96
C LEU A 281 12.34 -6.05 11.30
N GLY A 282 11.65 -5.32 12.17
CA GLY A 282 12.22 -4.74 13.38
C GLY A 282 13.26 -3.65 13.08
N ILE A 283 13.10 -2.89 12.00
CA ILE A 283 13.95 -1.78 11.59
C ILE A 283 13.16 -0.47 11.84
N PRO A 284 13.74 0.56 12.46
CA PRO A 284 13.07 1.86 12.57
C PRO A 284 12.73 2.47 11.20
N VAL A 285 11.54 3.04 11.08
CA VAL A 285 11.20 3.86 9.91
C VAL A 285 11.62 5.32 10.15
N ILE A 286 12.17 5.98 9.12
CA ILE A 286 12.54 7.39 9.15
C ILE A 286 11.59 8.14 8.23
N THR A 287 10.83 9.09 8.79
CA THR A 287 9.81 9.85 8.05
C THR A 287 9.86 11.33 8.40
N ASN A 288 9.03 12.14 7.73
CA ASN A 288 8.92 13.57 8.00
C ASN A 288 7.58 13.92 8.68
N PRO A 289 7.52 15.03 9.43
CA PRO A 289 6.39 15.34 10.31
C PRO A 289 5.07 15.60 9.58
N GLU A 290 5.14 16.02 8.32
CA GLU A 290 3.93 16.36 7.54
C GLU A 290 3.17 15.13 7.00
N VAL A 291 3.73 13.94 7.14
CA VAL A 291 3.08 12.70 6.72
C VAL A 291 2.10 12.23 7.79
N ALA A 292 0.90 11.86 7.41
CA ALA A 292 -0.19 11.53 8.34
C ALA A 292 0.17 10.45 9.38
N ASN A 293 0.98 9.47 9.03
CA ASN A 293 1.40 8.41 9.94
C ASN A 293 2.62 8.77 10.81
N SER A 294 3.15 10.01 10.74
CA SER A 294 4.23 10.47 11.62
C SER A 294 3.84 10.47 13.10
N ALA A 295 2.58 10.80 13.41
CA ALA A 295 2.05 10.74 14.77
C ALA A 295 2.06 9.31 15.32
N PHE A 296 1.58 8.33 14.54
CA PHE A 296 1.62 6.91 14.87
C PHE A 296 3.06 6.43 15.16
N ILE A 297 4.01 6.84 14.29
CA ILE A 297 5.42 6.45 14.44
C ILE A 297 6.02 6.96 15.74
N LYS A 298 5.69 8.20 16.13
CA LYS A 298 6.14 8.79 17.40
C LYS A 298 5.46 8.14 18.61
N GLU A 299 4.15 8.00 18.57
CA GLU A 299 3.34 7.46 19.67
C GLU A 299 3.74 6.04 20.05
N HIS A 300 4.02 5.21 19.03
CA HIS A 300 4.37 3.81 19.24
C HIS A 300 5.88 3.55 19.28
N GLU A 301 6.70 4.58 19.17
CA GLU A 301 8.17 4.48 19.18
C GLU A 301 8.68 3.42 18.19
N VAL A 302 8.18 3.46 16.93
CA VAL A 302 8.56 2.50 15.89
C VAL A 302 9.45 3.11 14.80
N GLY A 303 9.91 4.34 15.01
CA GLY A 303 10.76 5.06 14.07
C GLY A 303 11.16 6.44 14.54
N VAL A 304 11.74 7.21 13.62
CA VAL A 304 12.25 8.58 13.86
C VAL A 304 11.58 9.54 12.89
N VAL A 305 11.28 10.74 13.38
CA VAL A 305 10.72 11.81 12.57
C VAL A 305 11.77 12.92 12.46
N VAL A 306 12.22 13.19 11.22
CA VAL A 306 13.17 14.24 10.86
C VAL A 306 12.50 15.24 9.92
N ASP A 307 12.99 16.46 9.84
CA ASP A 307 12.48 17.44 8.87
C ASP A 307 12.60 16.90 7.45
N TYR A 308 11.63 17.26 6.57
CA TYR A 308 11.70 16.80 5.18
C TYR A 308 12.98 17.29 4.49
N LYS A 309 13.35 18.55 4.71
CA LYS A 309 14.61 19.10 4.19
C LYS A 309 15.77 18.67 5.08
N PHE A 310 16.84 18.23 4.45
CA PHE A 310 18.07 17.87 5.16
C PHE A 310 18.61 19.08 5.93
N ASN A 311 18.73 18.92 7.25
CA ASN A 311 19.25 19.90 8.20
C ASN A 311 19.80 19.18 9.45
N GLU A 312 20.02 19.92 10.54
CA GLU A 312 20.55 19.40 11.80
C GLU A 312 19.68 18.32 12.47
N THR A 313 18.37 18.23 12.17
CA THR A 313 17.53 17.18 12.73
C THR A 313 17.94 15.78 12.25
N TRP A 314 18.70 15.68 11.16
CA TRP A 314 19.25 14.43 10.63
C TRP A 314 20.58 14.04 11.29
N ASP A 315 21.27 14.95 11.98
CA ASP A 315 22.60 14.69 12.56
C ASP A 315 22.54 13.56 13.61
N PHE A 316 21.40 13.42 14.31
CA PHE A 316 21.17 12.29 15.22
C PHE A 316 21.24 10.93 14.49
N LEU A 317 20.81 10.84 13.24
CA LEU A 317 20.89 9.61 12.43
C LEU A 317 22.35 9.21 12.15
N ALA A 318 23.27 10.20 12.17
CA ALA A 318 24.69 9.98 11.92
C ALA A 318 25.51 9.72 13.20
N ASP A 319 24.92 9.90 14.38
CA ASP A 319 25.58 9.61 15.67
C ASP A 319 25.78 8.08 15.80
N SER A 320 26.95 7.68 16.31
CA SER A 320 27.27 6.29 16.57
C SER A 320 26.27 5.60 17.54
N LYS A 321 25.67 6.38 18.45
CA LYS A 321 24.64 5.92 19.38
C LYS A 321 23.32 5.58 18.68
N PHE A 322 23.12 6.04 17.43
CA PHE A 322 21.90 5.76 16.68
C PHE A 322 21.70 4.28 16.45
N VAL A 323 22.76 3.48 16.25
CA VAL A 323 22.66 2.04 16.03
C VAL A 323 22.02 1.34 17.25
N GLU A 324 22.46 1.67 18.48
CA GLU A 324 21.87 1.09 19.69
C GLU A 324 20.42 1.57 19.92
N PHE A 325 20.16 2.85 19.66
CA PHE A 325 18.79 3.36 19.66
C PHE A 325 17.91 2.62 18.64
N ALA A 326 18.42 2.39 17.43
CA ALA A 326 17.71 1.68 16.37
C ALA A 326 17.35 0.22 16.74
N LYS A 327 18.24 -0.47 17.47
CA LYS A 327 17.95 -1.82 18.00
C LYS A 327 16.75 -1.81 18.95
N THR A 328 16.66 -0.83 19.82
CA THR A 328 15.56 -0.68 20.80
C THR A 328 14.25 -0.38 20.09
N ILE A 329 14.23 0.65 19.23
CA ILE A 329 13.04 1.06 18.45
C ILE A 329 12.61 -0.06 17.48
N GLY A 330 13.56 -0.75 16.87
CA GLY A 330 13.28 -1.90 16.02
C GLY A 330 12.58 -3.04 16.77
N LYS A 331 12.98 -3.34 18.01
CA LYS A 331 12.31 -4.33 18.87
C LYS A 331 10.87 -3.90 19.18
N ASN A 332 10.64 -2.62 19.50
CA ASN A 332 9.30 -2.07 19.72
C ASN A 332 8.41 -2.27 18.49
N GLY A 333 8.91 -1.89 17.32
CA GLY A 333 8.21 -2.06 16.04
C GLY A 333 7.87 -3.52 15.77
N ARG A 334 8.82 -4.44 15.95
CA ARG A 334 8.60 -5.88 15.76
C ARG A 334 7.54 -6.44 16.72
N ASN A 335 7.58 -6.07 17.98
CA ASN A 335 6.61 -6.50 18.98
C ASN A 335 5.21 -6.01 18.64
N LEU A 336 5.07 -4.74 18.25
CA LEU A 336 3.81 -4.16 17.83
C LEU A 336 3.26 -4.85 16.57
N TYR A 337 4.13 -5.12 15.58
CA TYR A 337 3.76 -5.86 14.38
C TYR A 337 3.22 -7.26 14.72
N LEU A 338 3.93 -8.02 15.53
CA LEU A 338 3.52 -9.37 15.91
C LEU A 338 2.21 -9.40 16.68
N LYS A 339 1.95 -8.38 17.49
CA LYS A 339 0.74 -8.26 18.30
C LYS A 339 -0.48 -7.86 17.45
N GLU A 340 -0.35 -6.87 16.58
CA GLU A 340 -1.50 -6.16 16.00
C GLU A 340 -1.52 -6.11 14.47
N TYR A 341 -0.34 -6.15 13.80
CA TYR A 341 -0.21 -5.81 12.38
C TYR A 341 0.21 -6.98 11.48
N ARG A 342 0.29 -8.20 11.97
CA ARG A 342 0.41 -9.37 11.10
C ARG A 342 -0.82 -9.42 10.19
N PHE A 343 -0.59 -9.48 8.88
CA PHE A 343 -1.67 -9.35 7.91
C PHE A 343 -2.78 -10.40 8.11
N GLU A 344 -2.41 -11.66 8.30
CA GLU A 344 -3.34 -12.75 8.53
C GLU A 344 -4.15 -12.57 9.83
N LYS A 345 -3.52 -12.09 10.92
CA LYS A 345 -4.22 -11.80 12.19
C LYS A 345 -5.23 -10.66 12.04
N MET A 346 -4.88 -9.62 11.29
CA MET A 346 -5.84 -8.53 11.01
C MET A 346 -7.04 -9.05 10.25
N LEU A 347 -6.84 -9.90 9.23
CA LEU A 347 -7.94 -10.49 8.48
C LEU A 347 -8.79 -11.41 9.35
N GLU A 348 -8.18 -12.24 10.20
CA GLU A 348 -8.89 -13.13 11.13
C GLU A 348 -9.73 -12.36 12.15
N ASN A 349 -9.16 -11.30 12.71
CA ASN A 349 -9.80 -10.58 13.81
C ASN A 349 -10.77 -9.50 13.34
N ARG A 350 -10.50 -8.85 12.22
CA ARG A 350 -11.27 -7.67 11.77
C ARG A 350 -12.20 -7.96 10.60
N LEU A 351 -11.76 -8.78 9.62
CA LEU A 351 -12.50 -8.99 8.37
C LEU A 351 -13.35 -10.26 8.39
N LEU A 352 -12.77 -11.37 8.78
CA LEU A 352 -13.45 -12.67 8.72
C LEU A 352 -14.77 -12.73 9.52
N PRO A 353 -14.87 -12.16 10.73
CA PRO A 353 -16.12 -12.13 11.48
C PRO A 353 -17.23 -11.35 10.75
N LEU A 354 -16.88 -10.27 10.03
CA LEU A 354 -17.84 -9.48 9.26
C LEU A 354 -18.32 -10.21 8.01
N ILE A 355 -17.42 -10.91 7.32
CA ILE A 355 -17.79 -11.72 6.15
C ILE A 355 -18.68 -12.88 6.58
N ASN A 356 -18.42 -13.50 7.73
CA ASN A 356 -19.24 -14.60 8.26
C ASN A 356 -20.66 -14.17 8.64
N SER A 357 -20.88 -12.88 8.92
CA SER A 357 -22.19 -12.34 9.26
C SER A 357 -23.06 -11.98 8.05
N LEU A 358 -22.53 -12.09 6.80
CA LEU A 358 -23.23 -11.84 5.53
C LEU A 358 -23.82 -13.13 4.92
#